data_c7b8159a3565f9a052fec913fcf84e3d
#
_entry.id   c7b8159a3565f9a052fec913fcf84e3d
#
_cell.length_a   1.000
_cell.length_b   1.000
_cell.length_c   1.000
_cell.angle_alpha   90.00
_cell.angle_beta   90.00
_cell.angle_gamma   90.00
#
_symmetry.space_group_name_H-M   'P 1'
#
loop_
_entity.id
_entity.type
_entity.pdbx_description
1 polymer ?
#
loop_
_entity_poly.entity_id
_entity_poly.type
_entity_poly.pdbx_seq_one_letter_code
_entity_poly.pdbx_strand_id
1 'polypeptide(L)'
;MQLVLDHIGIAVKEIDATLKALEGLGLAPSERGTVAQFSVEVCMLSVGNAKLELLQPLSTDSPIAKFLEKRGEGIHHIALRVANIAETLTRLKAQGVQLIDESPRTGFGGHLVAFIHPKSTHGVLIELVQHKS
;
A
#
# COMPACT_ATOMS: atom_id res chain seq x y z
N MET A 1 18.66 12.15 0.06
CA MET A 1 17.83 10.94 0.02
C MET A 1 16.87 11.01 -1.15
N GLN A 2 16.80 9.97 -1.92
CA GLN A 2 15.90 9.90 -3.05
C GLN A 2 14.65 9.09 -2.71
N LEU A 3 13.48 9.68 -2.95
CA LEU A 3 12.22 8.97 -2.86
C LEU A 3 11.92 8.32 -4.19
N VAL A 4 11.40 7.11 -4.14
CA VAL A 4 11.00 6.36 -5.33
C VAL A 4 9.55 5.95 -5.15
N LEU A 5 8.74 6.11 -6.19
CA LEU A 5 7.39 5.58 -6.16
C LEU A 5 7.49 4.04 -6.17
N ASP A 6 7.05 3.42 -5.10
CA ASP A 6 7.12 1.96 -4.97
C ASP A 6 5.90 1.31 -5.60
N HIS A 7 4.71 1.70 -5.16
CA HIS A 7 3.48 1.16 -5.71
C HIS A 7 2.28 2.08 -5.43
N ILE A 8 1.19 1.80 -6.11
CA ILE A 8 -0.10 2.42 -5.87
C ILE A 8 -1.05 1.32 -5.44
N GLY A 9 -1.62 1.44 -4.24
CA GLY A 9 -2.57 0.48 -3.71
C GLY A 9 -3.98 0.78 -4.20
N ILE A 10 -4.64 -0.24 -4.70
CA ILE A 10 -5.99 -0.13 -5.28
C ILE A 10 -6.90 -1.13 -4.58
N ALA A 11 -7.95 -0.63 -3.95
CA ALA A 11 -8.94 -1.48 -3.30
C ALA A 11 -9.92 -2.03 -4.34
N VAL A 12 -10.05 -3.34 -4.38
CA VAL A 12 -10.94 -4.02 -5.33
C VAL A 12 -11.79 -5.06 -4.60
N LYS A 13 -12.95 -5.34 -5.15
CA LYS A 13 -13.83 -6.39 -4.61
C LYS A 13 -13.28 -7.77 -4.91
N GLU A 14 -12.74 -7.96 -6.12
CA GLU A 14 -12.18 -9.24 -6.56
C GLU A 14 -10.95 -9.01 -7.42
N ILE A 15 -9.83 -9.56 -7.00
CA ILE A 15 -8.57 -9.46 -7.72
C ILE A 15 -8.69 -10.07 -9.11
N ASP A 16 -9.27 -11.27 -9.23
CA ASP A 16 -9.33 -11.95 -10.51
C ASP A 16 -10.16 -11.20 -11.54
N ALA A 17 -11.26 -10.59 -11.14
CA ALA A 17 -12.07 -9.77 -12.03
C ALA A 17 -11.30 -8.53 -12.51
N THR A 18 -10.53 -7.93 -11.59
CA THR A 18 -9.72 -6.76 -11.92
C THR A 18 -8.58 -7.12 -12.87
N LEU A 19 -7.92 -8.26 -12.64
CA LEU A 19 -6.87 -8.75 -13.54
C LEU A 19 -7.39 -8.91 -14.94
N LYS A 20 -8.60 -9.48 -15.08
CA LYS A 20 -9.22 -9.67 -16.38
C LYS A 20 -9.47 -8.33 -17.08
N ALA A 21 -9.93 -7.32 -16.32
CA ALA A 21 -10.18 -6.00 -16.88
C ALA A 21 -8.88 -5.31 -17.33
N LEU A 22 -7.76 -5.58 -16.66
CA LEU A 22 -6.46 -4.96 -16.96
C LEU A 22 -5.65 -5.75 -18.00
N GLU A 23 -6.10 -6.94 -18.36
CA GLU A 23 -5.42 -7.83 -19.29
C GLU A 23 -5.09 -7.17 -20.62
N GLY A 24 -6.02 -6.35 -21.12
CA GLY A 24 -5.84 -5.64 -22.39
C GLY A 24 -4.71 -4.62 -22.38
N LEU A 25 -4.23 -4.22 -21.21
CA LEU A 25 -3.08 -3.31 -21.07
C LEU A 25 -1.75 -4.06 -21.11
N GLY A 26 -1.78 -5.39 -21.13
CA GLY A 26 -0.55 -6.18 -21.10
C GLY A 26 0.04 -6.35 -19.72
N LEU A 27 -0.68 -5.98 -18.67
CA LEU A 27 -0.21 -6.13 -17.29
C LEU A 27 -0.39 -7.58 -16.83
N ALA A 28 0.63 -8.11 -16.19
CA ALA A 28 0.63 -9.47 -15.67
C ALA A 28 1.02 -9.47 -14.19
N PRO A 29 0.40 -10.35 -13.37
CA PRO A 29 0.77 -10.44 -11.97
C PRO A 29 2.20 -10.91 -11.80
N SER A 30 2.94 -10.25 -10.89
CA SER A 30 4.30 -10.60 -10.55
C SER A 30 4.37 -11.37 -9.23
N GLU A 31 3.48 -11.04 -8.28
CA GLU A 31 3.42 -11.66 -6.97
C GLU A 31 1.97 -11.67 -6.48
N ARG A 32 1.61 -12.67 -5.71
CA ARG A 32 0.28 -12.75 -5.11
C ARG A 32 0.39 -13.47 -3.76
N GLY A 33 -0.33 -13.00 -2.76
CA GLY A 33 -0.31 -13.61 -1.43
C GLY A 33 -1.24 -12.89 -0.48
N THR A 34 -1.13 -13.22 0.80
CA THR A 34 -1.99 -12.63 1.84
C THR A 34 -1.15 -11.91 2.89
N VAL A 35 -1.74 -10.88 3.49
CA VAL A 35 -1.21 -10.24 4.68
C VAL A 35 -2.24 -10.41 5.77
N ALA A 36 -2.02 -11.43 6.61
CA ALA A 36 -3.01 -11.86 7.60
C ALA A 36 -3.36 -10.75 8.60
N GLN A 37 -2.39 -9.96 9.02
CA GLN A 37 -2.61 -8.89 9.99
C GLN A 37 -3.58 -7.82 9.49
N PHE A 38 -3.72 -7.67 8.17
CA PHE A 38 -4.65 -6.71 7.57
C PHE A 38 -5.87 -7.40 6.94
N SER A 39 -5.93 -8.72 7.04
CA SER A 39 -7.00 -9.53 6.45
C SER A 39 -7.23 -9.17 4.98
N VAL A 40 -6.15 -9.21 4.20
CA VAL A 40 -6.19 -8.79 2.80
C VAL A 40 -5.39 -9.76 1.93
N GLU A 41 -5.91 -10.00 0.73
CA GLU A 41 -5.18 -10.66 -0.34
C GLU A 41 -4.58 -9.58 -1.23
N VAL A 42 -3.33 -9.78 -1.63
CA VAL A 42 -2.55 -8.80 -2.40
C VAL A 42 -2.11 -9.43 -3.71
N CYS A 43 -2.20 -8.66 -4.79
CA CYS A 43 -1.65 -9.05 -6.08
C CYS A 43 -0.90 -7.87 -6.67
N MET A 44 0.38 -8.07 -6.95
CA MET A 44 1.24 -7.03 -7.53
C MET A 44 1.31 -7.17 -9.03
N LEU A 45 1.24 -6.03 -9.73
CA LEU A 45 1.40 -5.94 -11.17
C LEU A 45 2.55 -5.00 -11.46
N SER A 46 3.53 -5.44 -12.23
CA SER A 46 4.68 -4.59 -12.55
C SER A 46 4.33 -3.58 -13.64
N VAL A 47 4.68 -2.32 -13.39
CA VAL A 47 4.47 -1.22 -14.33
C VAL A 47 5.75 -0.39 -14.35
N GLY A 48 6.64 -0.67 -15.29
CA GLY A 48 7.93 0.01 -15.34
C GLY A 48 8.70 -0.17 -14.03
N ASN A 49 9.06 0.94 -13.39
CA ASN A 49 9.82 0.91 -12.14
C ASN A 49 8.95 0.84 -10.89
N ALA A 50 7.63 0.84 -11.06
CA ALA A 50 6.68 0.80 -9.95
C ALA A 50 5.73 -0.37 -10.11
N LYS A 51 4.80 -0.52 -9.16
CA LYS A 51 3.80 -1.59 -9.21
C LYS A 51 2.41 -1.04 -8.91
N LEU A 52 1.41 -1.72 -9.42
CA LEU A 52 0.05 -1.57 -8.91
C LEU A 52 -0.17 -2.70 -7.92
N GLU A 53 -0.73 -2.37 -6.77
CA GLU A 53 -1.03 -3.36 -5.75
C GLU A 53 -2.55 -3.48 -5.63
N LEU A 54 -3.09 -4.62 -6.06
CA LEU A 54 -4.52 -4.88 -5.92
C LEU A 54 -4.77 -5.46 -4.53
N LEU A 55 -5.74 -4.91 -3.82
CA LEU A 55 -6.04 -5.26 -2.43
C LEU A 55 -7.47 -5.74 -2.34
N GLN A 56 -7.65 -7.02 -1.99
CA GLN A 56 -8.96 -7.63 -1.81
C GLN A 56 -9.18 -8.00 -0.36
N PRO A 57 -10.26 -7.53 0.29
CA PRO A 57 -10.48 -7.88 1.70
C PRO A 57 -10.84 -9.35 1.84
N LEU A 58 -10.34 -9.97 2.92
CA LEU A 58 -10.65 -11.37 3.26
C LEU A 58 -11.71 -11.47 4.36
N SER A 59 -12.06 -10.35 4.99
CA SER A 59 -13.09 -10.31 6.02
C SER A 59 -13.70 -8.93 6.09
N THR A 60 -14.87 -8.83 6.74
CA THR A 60 -15.56 -7.56 6.93
C THR A 60 -14.80 -6.62 7.87
N ASP A 61 -13.88 -7.16 8.67
CA ASP A 61 -13.07 -6.36 9.59
C ASP A 61 -11.86 -5.73 8.92
N SER A 62 -11.54 -6.13 7.69
CA SER A 62 -10.39 -5.59 6.96
C SER A 62 -10.55 -4.09 6.74
N PRO A 63 -9.46 -3.30 6.90
CA PRO A 63 -9.49 -1.88 6.54
C PRO A 63 -9.91 -1.65 5.08
N ILE A 64 -9.57 -2.60 4.20
CA ILE A 64 -9.95 -2.51 2.78
C ILE A 64 -11.46 -2.72 2.61
N ALA A 65 -12.07 -3.63 3.39
CA ALA A 65 -13.52 -3.81 3.36
C ALA A 65 -14.23 -2.53 3.77
N LYS A 66 -13.72 -1.86 4.79
CA LYS A 66 -14.28 -0.59 5.27
C LYS A 66 -14.14 0.51 4.23
N PHE A 67 -12.99 0.55 3.55
CA PHE A 67 -12.77 1.51 2.48
C PHE A 67 -13.76 1.29 1.33
N LEU A 68 -13.93 0.04 0.89
CA LEU A 68 -14.85 -0.29 -0.20
C LEU A 68 -16.29 0.10 0.16
N GLU A 69 -16.68 -0.11 1.41
CA GLU A 69 -18.02 0.24 1.87
C GLU A 69 -18.27 1.75 1.82
N LYS A 70 -17.27 2.54 2.20
CA LYS A 70 -17.41 4.00 2.25
C LYS A 70 -17.18 4.68 0.91
N ARG A 71 -16.25 4.20 0.12
CA ARG A 71 -15.77 4.88 -1.09
C ARG A 71 -15.90 4.07 -2.38
N GLY A 72 -16.18 2.77 -2.27
CA GLY A 72 -16.18 1.89 -3.44
C GLY A 72 -14.77 1.54 -3.89
N GLU A 73 -14.66 0.92 -5.05
CA GLU A 73 -13.37 0.54 -5.61
C GLU A 73 -12.59 1.75 -6.07
N GLY A 74 -11.27 1.73 -5.89
CA GLY A 74 -10.41 2.82 -6.32
C GLY A 74 -9.07 2.84 -5.61
N ILE A 75 -8.31 3.90 -5.85
CA ILE A 75 -7.00 4.08 -5.23
C ILE A 75 -7.16 4.23 -3.71
N HIS A 76 -6.41 3.40 -2.98
CA HIS A 76 -6.43 3.40 -1.52
C HIS A 76 -5.23 4.16 -0.95
N HIS A 77 -4.04 3.95 -1.49
CA HIS A 77 -2.84 4.62 -0.98
C HIS A 77 -1.76 4.70 -2.06
N ILE A 78 -0.79 5.57 -1.79
CA ILE A 78 0.41 5.72 -2.60
C ILE A 78 1.59 5.34 -1.71
N ALA A 79 2.46 4.45 -2.18
CA ALA A 79 3.60 3.99 -1.41
C ALA A 79 4.91 4.54 -1.97
N LEU A 80 5.72 5.10 -1.10
CA LEU A 80 7.01 5.66 -1.43
C LEU A 80 8.11 4.85 -0.75
N ARG A 81 9.12 4.44 -1.54
CA ARG A 81 10.24 3.70 -0.99
C ARG A 81 11.24 4.66 -0.37
N VAL A 82 11.70 4.32 0.83
CA VAL A 82 12.73 5.06 1.56
C VAL A 82 13.89 4.13 1.90
N ALA A 83 15.07 4.69 2.08
CA ALA A 83 16.26 3.91 2.42
C ALA A 83 16.24 3.45 3.89
N ASN A 84 15.78 4.30 4.79
CA ASN A 84 15.73 4.00 6.23
C ASN A 84 14.41 4.52 6.80
N ILE A 85 13.47 3.60 6.96
CA ILE A 85 12.11 3.97 7.38
C ILE A 85 12.06 4.48 8.82
N ALA A 86 12.82 3.87 9.73
CA ALA A 86 12.82 4.30 11.13
C ALA A 86 13.32 5.74 11.26
N GLU A 87 14.40 6.08 10.56
CA GLU A 87 14.95 7.42 10.54
C GLU A 87 13.97 8.42 9.91
N THR A 88 13.32 8.02 8.82
CA THR A 88 12.32 8.85 8.16
C THR A 88 11.16 9.16 9.08
N LEU A 89 10.65 8.15 9.81
CA LEU A 89 9.55 8.35 10.75
C LEU A 89 9.94 9.30 11.88
N THR A 90 11.15 9.14 12.42
CA THR A 90 11.66 10.01 13.47
C THR A 90 11.71 11.46 12.99
N ARG A 91 12.21 11.68 11.79
CA ARG A 91 12.31 13.03 11.21
C ARG A 91 10.93 13.64 10.98
N LEU A 92 10.00 12.88 10.42
CA LEU A 92 8.65 13.36 10.16
C LEU A 92 7.94 13.73 11.45
N LYS A 93 8.06 12.89 12.48
CA LYS A 93 7.46 13.16 13.78
C LYS A 93 8.01 14.46 14.38
N ALA A 94 9.31 14.65 14.28
CA ALA A 94 9.96 15.87 14.78
C ALA A 94 9.48 17.13 14.05
N GLN A 95 9.03 16.99 12.81
CA GLN A 95 8.50 18.09 12.00
C GLN A 95 7.00 18.31 12.22
N GLY A 96 6.37 17.56 13.13
CA GLY A 96 4.96 17.71 13.43
C GLY A 96 4.02 16.95 12.51
N VAL A 97 4.54 16.06 11.66
CA VAL A 97 3.73 15.23 10.80
C VAL A 97 3.03 14.15 11.63
N GLN A 98 1.72 14.02 11.47
CA GLN A 98 0.94 13.03 12.18
C GLN A 98 1.11 11.66 11.50
N LEU A 99 1.50 10.65 12.26
CA LEU A 99 1.75 9.30 11.76
C LEU A 99 0.68 8.36 12.27
N ILE A 100 0.24 7.43 11.41
CA ILE A 100 -0.59 6.31 11.86
C ILE A 100 0.33 5.32 12.58
N ASP A 101 1.50 5.05 11.98
CA ASP A 101 2.49 4.14 12.57
C ASP A 101 3.73 4.93 12.97
N GLU A 102 4.03 4.95 14.27
CA GLU A 102 5.25 5.59 14.77
C GLU A 102 6.46 4.69 14.65
N SER A 103 6.22 3.40 14.49
CA SER A 103 7.25 2.39 14.26
C SER A 103 6.85 1.54 13.07
N PRO A 104 7.82 1.06 12.28
CA PRO A 104 7.47 0.26 11.10
C PRO A 104 6.93 -1.11 11.49
N ARG A 105 6.09 -1.65 10.60
CA ARG A 105 5.54 -2.99 10.69
C ARG A 105 5.98 -3.80 9.48
N THR A 106 5.87 -5.12 9.57
CA THR A 106 6.17 -5.98 8.43
C THR A 106 4.92 -6.10 7.55
N GLY A 107 5.06 -5.79 6.27
CA GLY A 107 3.99 -5.89 5.30
C GLY A 107 4.23 -7.01 4.29
N PHE A 108 3.55 -6.92 3.16
CA PHE A 108 3.64 -7.91 2.10
C PHE A 108 5.09 -8.08 1.63
N GLY A 109 5.51 -9.33 1.42
CA GLY A 109 6.86 -9.64 0.98
C GLY A 109 7.94 -9.48 2.04
N GLY A 110 7.57 -9.20 3.30
CA GLY A 110 8.51 -9.04 4.40
C GLY A 110 9.15 -7.66 4.46
N HIS A 111 8.69 -6.72 3.64
CA HIS A 111 9.20 -5.34 3.68
C HIS A 111 8.67 -4.60 4.90
N LEU A 112 9.40 -3.58 5.35
CA LEU A 112 8.95 -2.72 6.44
C LEU A 112 8.06 -1.62 5.90
N VAL A 113 6.93 -1.39 6.55
CA VAL A 113 5.94 -0.41 6.12
C VAL A 113 5.46 0.46 7.28
N ALA A 114 5.05 1.68 6.97
CA ALA A 114 4.43 2.57 7.94
C ALA A 114 3.58 3.60 7.19
N PHE A 115 2.44 3.96 7.78
CA PHE A 115 1.52 4.91 7.15
C PHE A 115 1.58 6.28 7.81
N ILE A 116 1.54 7.31 6.97
CA ILE A 116 1.39 8.70 7.39
C ILE A 116 -0.11 8.99 7.43
N HIS A 117 -0.56 9.65 8.50
CA HIS A 117 -1.98 9.98 8.63
C HIS A 117 -2.40 10.95 7.52
N PRO A 118 -3.52 10.68 6.83
CA PRO A 118 -3.96 11.53 5.71
C PRO A 118 -4.26 12.98 6.11
N LYS A 119 -4.46 13.23 7.40
CA LYS A 119 -4.66 14.59 7.89
C LYS A 119 -3.42 15.47 7.62
N SER A 120 -2.22 14.90 7.66
CA SER A 120 -0.98 15.63 7.40
C SER A 120 -0.66 15.75 5.91
N THR A 121 -1.38 15.03 5.05
CA THR A 121 -1.14 15.00 3.61
C THR A 121 -2.36 15.43 2.80
N HIS A 122 -3.27 16.16 3.45
CA HIS A 122 -4.48 16.71 2.80
C HIS A 122 -5.37 15.64 2.16
N GLY A 123 -5.53 14.52 2.85
CA GLY A 123 -6.46 13.47 2.44
C GLY A 123 -5.86 12.30 1.70
N VAL A 124 -4.56 12.34 1.41
CA VAL A 124 -3.88 11.25 0.70
C VAL A 124 -3.23 10.31 1.71
N LEU A 125 -3.61 9.04 1.69
CA LEU A 125 -2.95 8.03 2.52
C LEU A 125 -1.62 7.66 1.87
N ILE A 126 -0.53 7.98 2.56
CA ILE A 126 0.82 7.68 2.06
C ILE A 126 1.45 6.59 2.92
N GLU A 127 1.99 5.59 2.26
CA GLU A 127 2.73 4.50 2.89
C GLU A 127 4.22 4.71 2.62
N LEU A 128 5.04 4.50 3.64
CA LEU A 128 6.49 4.43 3.47
C LEU A 128 6.88 2.97 3.46
N VAL A 129 7.81 2.62 2.56
CA VAL A 129 8.25 1.22 2.40
C VAL A 129 9.77 1.18 2.39
N GLN A 130 10.34 0.29 3.21
CA GLN A 130 11.76 -0.04 3.14
C GLN A 130 11.85 -1.49 2.72
N HIS A 131 12.45 -1.73 1.56
CA HIS A 131 12.62 -3.09 1.08
C HIS A 131 13.64 -3.83 1.93
N LYS A 132 13.36 -5.09 2.23
CA LYS A 132 14.34 -5.92 2.90
C LYS A 132 15.47 -6.21 1.93
N SER A 133 16.68 -6.24 2.46
CA SER A 133 17.88 -6.51 1.66
C SER A 133 18.11 -7.98 1.45
#